data_7fb202b9010c9f21d7a995f16b54475f
#
_entry.id   7fb202b9010c9f21d7a995f16b54475f
#
_cell.length_a   1.000
_cell.length_b   1.000
_cell.length_c   1.000
_cell.angle_alpha   90.00
_cell.angle_beta   90.00
_cell.angle_gamma   90.00
#
_symmetry.space_group_name_H-M   'P 1'
#
loop_
_entity.id
_entity.type
_entity.pdbx_description
1 polymer ?
#
loop_
_entity_poly.entity_id
_entity_poly.type
_entity_poly.pdbx_seq_one_letter_code
_entity_poly.pdbx_strand_id
1 'polypeptide(L)'
;MKNMLKPFLLISALFFFSSQAAMAAGYVEKVGDKLAHGIANTVTGIGEIPKNIIIDTKQKGPAVGIPVGLFTGIIHGIGRTLTGVVDLVTFVIPTKPIIYPDFIWKDFDKETHYHPDWKLQ
;
A
#
# COMPACT_ATOMS: atom_id res chain seq x y z
N MET A 1 45.73 18.85 22.91
CA MET A 1 44.96 19.11 21.69
C MET A 1 44.71 17.87 20.87
N LYS A 2 45.77 17.10 20.54
CA LYS A 2 45.59 15.87 19.73
C LYS A 2 44.61 14.87 20.37
N ASN A 3 44.57 14.80 21.71
CA ASN A 3 43.68 13.86 22.42
C ASN A 3 42.22 14.28 22.48
N MET A 4 41.87 15.53 22.12
CA MET A 4 40.48 16.02 22.09
C MET A 4 39.89 16.01 20.69
N LEU A 5 40.71 16.02 19.66
CA LEU A 5 40.27 16.04 18.28
C LEU A 5 39.65 14.71 17.86
N LYS A 6 40.25 13.58 18.24
CA LYS A 6 39.75 12.25 17.92
C LYS A 6 38.36 11.96 18.49
N PRO A 7 38.10 12.16 19.81
CA PRO A 7 36.74 11.95 20.34
C PRO A 7 35.74 12.94 19.77
N PHE A 8 36.13 14.17 19.47
CA PHE A 8 35.25 15.16 18.84
C PHE A 8 34.84 14.71 17.43
N LEU A 9 35.78 14.24 16.61
CA LEU A 9 35.49 13.73 15.29
C LEU A 9 34.61 12.48 15.34
N LEU A 10 34.85 11.60 16.29
CA LEU A 10 34.04 10.39 16.47
C LEU A 10 32.59 10.74 16.84
N ILE A 11 32.40 11.66 17.78
CA ILE A 11 31.07 12.11 18.20
C ILE A 11 30.34 12.77 17.02
N SER A 12 31.03 13.63 16.27
CA SER A 12 30.46 14.29 15.09
C SER A 12 30.05 13.28 14.02
N ALA A 13 30.89 12.27 13.77
CA ALA A 13 30.59 11.20 12.82
C ALA A 13 29.39 10.36 13.26
N LEU A 14 29.31 10.00 14.54
CA LEU A 14 28.18 9.27 15.10
C LEU A 14 26.87 10.06 14.97
N PHE A 15 26.92 11.36 15.24
CA PHE A 15 25.75 12.23 15.11
C PHE A 15 25.26 12.30 13.67
N PHE A 16 26.18 12.47 12.73
CA PHE A 16 25.88 12.54 11.30
C PHE A 16 25.30 11.22 10.78
N PHE A 17 25.93 10.09 11.09
CA PHE A 17 25.47 8.78 10.65
C PHE A 17 24.15 8.36 11.30
N SER A 18 23.90 8.77 12.54
CA SER A 18 22.63 8.49 13.22
C SER A 18 21.45 9.16 12.51
N SER A 19 21.62 10.40 12.05
CA SER A 19 20.57 11.10 11.29
C SER A 19 20.30 10.43 9.95
N GLN A 20 21.35 10.01 9.24
CA GLN A 20 21.21 9.29 7.97
C GLN A 20 20.57 7.91 8.15
N ALA A 21 20.94 7.20 9.22
CA ALA A 21 20.33 5.91 9.54
C ALA A 21 18.84 6.03 9.82
N ALA A 22 18.42 7.06 10.56
CA ALA A 22 17.00 7.33 10.83
C ALA A 22 16.23 7.65 9.54
N MET A 23 16.80 8.44 8.64
CA MET A 23 16.19 8.76 7.34
C MET A 23 16.10 7.50 6.46
N ALA A 24 17.14 6.68 6.44
CA ALA A 24 17.17 5.44 5.68
C ALA A 24 16.15 4.44 6.22
N ALA A 25 15.99 4.34 7.55
CA ALA A 25 14.99 3.46 8.18
C ALA A 25 13.56 3.89 7.80
N GLY A 26 13.27 5.20 7.79
CA GLY A 26 11.98 5.73 7.35
C GLY A 26 11.70 5.43 5.88
N TYR A 27 12.71 5.57 5.02
CA TYR A 27 12.61 5.22 3.60
C TYR A 27 12.34 3.73 3.40
N VAL A 28 13.09 2.86 4.09
CA VAL A 28 12.93 1.41 4.02
C VAL A 28 11.53 1.00 4.45
N GLU A 29 11.00 1.60 5.52
CA GLU A 29 9.65 1.34 5.99
C GLU A 29 8.61 1.68 4.91
N LYS A 30 8.69 2.85 4.30
CA LYS A 30 7.76 3.29 3.27
C LYS A 30 7.85 2.44 2.00
N VAL A 31 9.04 2.08 1.59
CA VAL A 31 9.28 1.16 0.46
C VAL A 31 8.74 -0.22 0.78
N GLY A 32 8.96 -0.71 1.99
CA GLY A 32 8.43 -1.99 2.47
C GLY A 32 6.91 -2.01 2.47
N ASP A 33 6.27 -0.95 2.92
CA ASP A 33 4.81 -0.81 2.89
C ASP A 33 4.28 -0.87 1.46
N LYS A 34 4.90 -0.16 0.54
CA LYS A 34 4.49 -0.17 -0.86
C LYS A 34 4.67 -1.54 -1.49
N LEU A 35 5.77 -2.22 -1.20
CA LEU A 35 6.02 -3.58 -1.65
C LEU A 35 4.96 -4.54 -1.12
N ALA A 36 4.61 -4.43 0.17
CA ALA A 36 3.57 -5.24 0.79
C ALA A 36 2.20 -5.01 0.13
N HIS A 37 1.84 -3.76 -0.14
CA HIS A 37 0.62 -3.42 -0.87
C HIS A 37 0.63 -4.03 -2.27
N GLY A 38 1.75 -3.95 -2.97
CA GLY A 38 1.91 -4.48 -4.31
C GLY A 38 1.70 -6.01 -4.35
N ILE A 39 2.35 -6.72 -3.47
CA ILE A 39 2.21 -8.18 -3.36
C ILE A 39 0.78 -8.55 -2.97
N ALA A 40 0.27 -7.95 -1.90
CA ALA A 40 -1.07 -8.26 -1.40
C ALA A 40 -2.15 -7.96 -2.45
N ASN A 41 -2.10 -6.80 -3.09
CA ASN A 41 -3.13 -6.40 -4.06
C ASN A 41 -3.05 -7.22 -5.35
N THR A 42 -1.85 -7.59 -5.79
CA THR A 42 -1.69 -8.48 -6.96
C THR A 42 -2.33 -9.84 -6.71
N VAL A 43 -2.09 -10.42 -5.52
CA VAL A 43 -2.58 -11.76 -5.18
C VAL A 43 -4.06 -11.74 -4.80
N THR A 44 -4.53 -10.72 -4.09
CA THR A 44 -5.88 -10.67 -3.52
C THR A 44 -6.91 -9.97 -4.41
N GLY A 45 -6.53 -9.55 -5.61
CA GLY A 45 -7.47 -8.90 -6.53
C GLY A 45 -8.73 -9.74 -6.78
N ILE A 46 -8.60 -11.04 -6.87
CA ILE A 46 -9.73 -11.97 -7.03
C ILE A 46 -10.72 -11.91 -5.86
N GLY A 47 -10.25 -11.51 -4.68
CA GLY A 47 -11.11 -11.35 -3.49
C GLY A 47 -12.11 -10.20 -3.60
N GLU A 48 -11.95 -9.30 -4.56
CA GLU A 48 -12.94 -8.27 -4.85
C GLU A 48 -14.28 -8.86 -5.35
N ILE A 49 -14.27 -10.05 -5.95
CA ILE A 49 -15.48 -10.71 -6.44
C ILE A 49 -16.42 -11.04 -5.28
N PRO A 50 -16.02 -11.86 -4.29
CA PRO A 50 -16.91 -12.13 -3.14
C PRO A 50 -17.19 -10.86 -2.32
N LYS A 51 -16.23 -9.96 -2.19
CA LYS A 51 -16.41 -8.69 -1.48
C LYS A 51 -17.56 -7.89 -2.06
N ASN A 52 -17.56 -7.65 -3.36
CA ASN A 52 -18.60 -6.85 -4.02
C ASN A 52 -19.94 -7.56 -4.09
N ILE A 53 -19.96 -8.89 -4.23
CA ILE A 53 -21.20 -9.66 -4.14
C ILE A 53 -21.85 -9.46 -2.77
N ILE A 54 -21.08 -9.52 -1.69
CA ILE A 54 -21.59 -9.30 -0.33
C ILE A 54 -22.12 -7.89 -0.18
N ILE A 55 -21.36 -6.87 -0.59
CA ILE A 55 -21.75 -5.45 -0.48
C ILE A 55 -23.03 -5.19 -1.26
N ASP A 56 -23.09 -5.59 -2.51
CA ASP A 56 -24.23 -5.30 -3.39
C ASP A 56 -25.47 -6.09 -3.00
N THR A 57 -25.28 -7.30 -2.50
CA THR A 57 -26.39 -8.12 -1.98
C THR A 57 -27.02 -7.47 -0.75
N LYS A 58 -26.22 -6.90 0.15
CA LYS A 58 -26.73 -6.17 1.32
C LYS A 58 -27.47 -4.90 0.94
N GLN A 59 -27.05 -4.21 -0.10
CA GLN A 59 -27.63 -2.93 -0.53
C GLN A 59 -28.84 -3.11 -1.44
N LYS A 60 -28.81 -4.08 -2.34
CA LYS A 60 -29.77 -4.22 -3.44
C LYS A 60 -30.60 -5.51 -3.42
N GLY A 61 -30.34 -6.40 -2.45
CA GLY A 61 -30.93 -7.72 -2.38
C GLY A 61 -30.25 -8.74 -3.28
N PRO A 62 -30.47 -10.05 -3.08
CA PRO A 62 -29.74 -11.09 -3.79
C PRO A 62 -30.04 -11.17 -5.29
N ALA A 63 -31.26 -10.88 -5.72
CA ALA A 63 -31.64 -10.98 -7.13
C ALA A 63 -30.90 -10.01 -8.03
N VAL A 64 -30.59 -8.80 -7.51
CA VAL A 64 -29.87 -7.73 -8.24
C VAL A 64 -28.42 -7.71 -7.76
N GLY A 65 -28.18 -7.86 -6.46
CA GLY A 65 -26.87 -7.71 -5.84
C GLY A 65 -25.85 -8.78 -6.28
N ILE A 66 -26.28 -10.02 -6.49
CA ILE A 66 -25.36 -11.09 -6.89
C ILE A 66 -24.78 -10.83 -8.29
N PRO A 67 -25.58 -10.62 -9.36
CA PRO A 67 -25.02 -10.35 -10.67
C PRO A 67 -24.27 -9.02 -10.74
N VAL A 68 -24.76 -7.95 -10.12
CA VAL A 68 -24.09 -6.66 -10.07
C VAL A 68 -22.78 -6.75 -9.28
N GLY A 69 -22.79 -7.44 -8.14
CA GLY A 69 -21.60 -7.66 -7.32
C GLY A 69 -20.55 -8.49 -8.02
N LEU A 70 -20.94 -9.50 -8.77
CA LEU A 70 -20.02 -10.29 -9.59
C LEU A 70 -19.32 -9.41 -10.62
N PHE A 71 -20.08 -8.59 -11.34
CA PHE A 71 -19.55 -7.69 -12.37
C PHE A 71 -18.63 -6.63 -11.75
N THR A 72 -19.09 -5.97 -10.68
CA THR A 72 -18.31 -4.95 -9.96
C THR A 72 -17.04 -5.56 -9.36
N GLY A 73 -17.16 -6.78 -8.82
CA GLY A 73 -16.03 -7.51 -8.25
C GLY A 73 -14.96 -7.85 -9.27
N ILE A 74 -15.34 -8.21 -10.49
CA ILE A 74 -14.39 -8.46 -11.57
C ILE A 74 -13.66 -7.16 -11.94
N ILE A 75 -14.38 -6.05 -12.07
CA ILE A 75 -13.78 -4.74 -12.38
C ILE A 75 -12.81 -4.31 -11.29
N HIS A 76 -13.22 -4.36 -10.02
CA HIS A 76 -12.37 -3.99 -8.91
C HIS A 76 -11.22 -4.98 -8.69
N GLY A 77 -11.43 -6.27 -9.01
CA GLY A 77 -10.39 -7.27 -8.98
C GLY A 77 -9.27 -6.95 -9.96
N ILE A 78 -9.62 -6.59 -11.18
CA ILE A 78 -8.67 -6.14 -12.19
C ILE A 78 -7.97 -4.86 -11.71
N GLY A 79 -8.72 -3.88 -11.21
CA GLY A 79 -8.17 -2.63 -10.71
C GLY A 79 -7.19 -2.83 -9.56
N ARG A 80 -7.53 -3.67 -8.58
CA ARG A 80 -6.66 -4.00 -7.45
C ARG A 80 -5.40 -4.71 -7.90
N THR A 81 -5.52 -5.69 -8.79
CA THR A 81 -4.36 -6.41 -9.32
C THR A 81 -3.45 -5.48 -10.13
N LEU A 82 -4.01 -4.60 -10.95
CA LEU A 82 -3.22 -3.63 -11.72
C LEU A 82 -2.49 -2.63 -10.80
N THR A 83 -3.16 -2.09 -9.79
CA THR A 83 -2.51 -1.20 -8.83
C THR A 83 -1.43 -1.92 -8.03
N GLY A 84 -1.65 -3.19 -7.70
CA GLY A 84 -0.65 -4.05 -7.07
C GLY A 84 0.59 -4.22 -7.92
N VAL A 85 0.42 -4.48 -9.21
CA VAL A 85 1.53 -4.59 -10.16
C VAL A 85 2.29 -3.27 -10.27
N VAL A 86 1.59 -2.14 -10.37
CA VAL A 86 2.23 -0.81 -10.38
C VAL A 86 3.07 -0.60 -9.12
N ASP A 87 2.55 -0.97 -7.95
CA ASP A 87 3.29 -0.87 -6.70
C ASP A 87 4.52 -1.79 -6.68
N LEU A 88 4.42 -3.00 -7.21
CA LEU A 88 5.55 -3.92 -7.31
C LEU A 88 6.64 -3.40 -8.24
N VAL A 89 6.27 -2.80 -9.37
CA VAL A 89 7.24 -2.27 -10.34
C VAL A 89 7.90 -1.00 -9.82
N THR A 90 7.19 -0.19 -9.05
CA THR A 90 7.63 1.14 -8.61
C THR A 90 7.88 1.23 -7.10
N PHE A 91 8.05 0.12 -6.40
CA PHE A 91 8.13 0.09 -4.93
C PHE A 91 9.27 0.94 -4.35
N VAL A 92 10.34 1.16 -5.12
CA VAL A 92 11.47 2.02 -4.72
C VAL A 92 11.08 3.50 -4.59
N ILE A 93 9.96 3.91 -5.20
CA ILE A 93 9.37 5.23 -5.06
C ILE A 93 8.23 5.13 -4.05
N PRO A 94 8.38 5.61 -2.79
CA PRO A 94 7.42 5.33 -1.72
C PRO A 94 6.18 6.23 -1.81
N THR A 95 5.36 6.00 -2.82
CA THR A 95 4.10 6.72 -3.01
C THR A 95 2.98 6.14 -2.15
N LYS A 96 1.95 6.96 -1.90
CA LYS A 96 0.76 6.52 -1.19
C LYS A 96 -0.02 5.51 -2.03
N PRO A 97 -0.79 4.60 -1.40
CA PRO A 97 -1.63 3.68 -2.13
C PRO A 97 -2.61 4.39 -3.06
N ILE A 98 -2.86 3.81 -4.22
CA ILE A 98 -3.86 4.28 -5.17
C ILE A 98 -5.23 3.70 -4.83
N ILE A 99 -5.29 2.45 -4.42
CA ILE A 99 -6.52 1.73 -4.13
C ILE A 99 -6.81 1.70 -2.63
N TYR A 100 -8.08 1.84 -2.26
CA TYR A 100 -8.55 1.75 -0.88
C TYR A 100 -9.79 0.85 -0.80
N PRO A 101 -9.92 0.02 0.20
CA PRO A 101 -8.92 -0.20 1.26
C PRO A 101 -7.58 -0.64 0.67
N ASP A 102 -6.47 -0.20 1.26
CA ASP A 102 -5.12 -0.51 0.76
C ASP A 102 -4.81 -2.01 0.77
N PHE A 103 -5.36 -2.74 1.74
CA PHE A 103 -5.42 -4.20 1.75
C PHE A 103 -6.88 -4.62 1.71
N ILE A 104 -7.19 -5.65 0.93
CA ILE A 104 -8.57 -6.12 0.74
C ILE A 104 -9.23 -6.57 2.04
N TRP A 105 -8.45 -7.10 2.99
CA TRP A 105 -8.96 -7.56 4.28
C TRP A 105 -9.27 -6.44 5.26
N LYS A 106 -8.82 -5.23 4.99
CA LYS A 106 -9.21 -4.05 5.78
C LYS A 106 -10.58 -3.60 5.35
N ASP A 107 -11.49 -3.46 6.31
CA ASP A 107 -12.85 -2.99 6.03
C ASP A 107 -13.46 -3.70 4.80
N PHE A 108 -13.50 -5.04 4.85
CA PHE A 108 -13.95 -5.88 3.73
C PHE A 108 -15.37 -5.55 3.26
N ASP A 109 -16.19 -4.98 4.14
CA ASP A 109 -17.55 -4.54 3.86
C ASP A 109 -17.65 -3.12 3.25
N LYS A 110 -16.53 -2.42 3.08
CA LYS A 110 -16.47 -1.11 2.42
C LYS A 110 -16.14 -1.25 0.95
N GLU A 111 -16.81 -0.43 0.14
CA GLU A 111 -16.56 -0.40 -1.29
C GLU A 111 -15.13 0.04 -1.61
N THR A 112 -14.58 -0.57 -2.65
CA THR A 112 -13.26 -0.21 -3.16
C THR A 112 -13.33 1.12 -3.89
N HIS A 113 -12.37 1.99 -3.63
CA HIS A 113 -12.23 3.27 -4.30
C HIS A 113 -10.77 3.57 -4.59
N TYR A 114 -10.52 4.54 -5.46
CA TYR A 114 -9.19 4.82 -5.97
C TYR A 114 -8.80 6.27 -5.72
N HIS A 115 -7.53 6.48 -5.35
CA HIS A 115 -6.93 7.80 -5.24
C HIS A 115 -5.80 7.91 -6.26
N PRO A 116 -6.08 8.46 -7.46
CA PRO A 116 -5.09 8.51 -8.54
C PRO A 116 -3.99 9.54 -8.32
N ASP A 117 -4.08 10.34 -7.29
CA ASP A 117 -3.04 11.30 -6.91
C ASP A 117 -1.78 10.57 -6.45
N TRP A 118 -0.82 10.44 -7.33
CA TRP A 118 0.42 9.73 -7.04
C TRP A 118 1.37 10.63 -6.24
N LYS A 119 1.23 10.59 -4.92
CA LYS A 119 1.99 11.42 -4.00
C LYS A 119 2.94 10.56 -3.16
N LEU A 120 4.07 11.14 -2.76
CA LEU A 120 4.98 10.50 -1.81
C LEU A 120 4.33 10.40 -0.42
N GLN A 121 4.65 9.30 0.27
CA GLN A 121 4.23 9.10 1.65
C GLN A 121 4.92 10.07 2.60
#